data_7e6987965ba767195882dbe0803c0bcb
#
_entry.id   7e6987965ba767195882dbe0803c0bcb
#
_cell.length_a   1.000
_cell.length_b   1.000
_cell.length_c   1.000
_cell.angle_alpha   90.00
_cell.angle_beta   90.00
_cell.angle_gamma   90.00
#
_symmetry.space_group_name_H-M   'P 1'
#
loop_
_entity.id
_entity.type
_entity.pdbx_description
1 polymer ?
#
loop_
_entity_poly.entity_id
_entity_poly.type
_entity_poly.pdbx_seq_one_letter_code
_entity_poly.pdbx_strand_id
1 'polypeptide(L)'
;VVPEEILYDQQEAAIGNSPYYNGMISAVKWKSKDPQGGSPKERSYRFEYDNLQRLKNALYQERLSGGSWGNAGAYDEKNIRYDENGNILSLQRNAYISGTITTMDNLSYSYEGNRLSSLSD
;
A
#
# COMPACT_ATOMS: atom_id res chain seq x y z
N VAL A 1 -0.56 -9.31 12.15
CA VAL A 1 -0.39 -7.95 12.72
C VAL A 1 -1.76 -7.32 12.95
N VAL A 2 -2.02 -6.88 14.17
CA VAL A 2 -3.26 -6.18 14.50
C VAL A 2 -3.03 -4.69 14.26
N PRO A 3 -3.88 -4.01 13.47
CA PRO A 3 -3.75 -2.56 13.28
C PRO A 3 -3.88 -1.83 14.62
N GLU A 4 -3.04 -0.81 14.85
CA GLU A 4 -3.15 0.11 15.99
C GLU A 4 -4.32 1.06 15.79
N GLU A 5 -4.53 1.48 14.54
CA GLU A 5 -5.55 2.45 14.19
C GLU A 5 -5.99 2.26 12.74
N ILE A 6 -7.29 2.34 12.50
CA ILE A 6 -7.87 2.32 11.15
C ILE A 6 -8.59 3.65 10.96
N LEU A 7 -8.24 4.37 9.91
CA LEU A 7 -8.83 5.67 9.58
C LEU A 7 -9.81 5.52 8.42
N TYR A 8 -10.94 6.19 8.52
CA TYR A 8 -11.97 6.23 7.48
C TYR A 8 -12.18 7.67 7.00
N ASP A 9 -12.95 8.46 7.73
CA ASP A 9 -13.32 9.83 7.38
C ASP A 9 -12.48 10.88 8.09
N GLN A 10 -11.46 10.48 8.82
CA GLN A 10 -10.52 11.37 9.47
C GLN A 10 -9.23 11.44 8.69
N GLN A 11 -8.66 12.63 8.62
CA GLN A 11 -7.37 12.84 7.97
C GLN A 11 -6.28 13.02 9.03
N GLU A 12 -5.17 12.33 8.84
CA GLU A 12 -3.94 12.60 9.59
C GLU A 12 -2.94 13.21 8.61
N ALA A 13 -2.66 14.51 8.76
CA ALA A 13 -1.86 15.25 7.80
C ALA A 13 -0.46 14.66 7.59
N ALA A 14 0.13 14.10 8.66
CA ALA A 14 1.46 13.50 8.59
C ALA A 14 1.50 12.26 7.69
N ILE A 15 0.39 11.52 7.57
CA ILE A 15 0.26 10.37 6.70
C ILE A 15 -0.19 10.79 5.31
N GLY A 16 -0.98 11.85 5.22
CA GLY A 16 -1.48 12.37 3.95
C GLY A 16 -2.62 11.59 3.35
N ASN A 17 -3.39 10.85 4.17
CA ASN A 17 -4.54 10.11 3.68
C ASN A 17 -5.69 11.04 3.27
N SER A 18 -6.46 10.62 2.27
CA SER A 18 -7.69 11.31 1.88
C SER A 18 -8.86 10.68 2.63
N PRO A 19 -9.65 11.46 3.39
CA PRO A 19 -10.77 10.88 4.11
C PRO A 19 -11.86 10.38 3.15
N TYR A 20 -12.47 9.26 3.50
CA TYR A 20 -13.58 8.68 2.75
C TYR A 20 -14.80 8.59 3.66
N TYR A 21 -15.96 8.98 3.13
CA TYR A 21 -17.22 9.08 3.91
C TYR A 21 -18.21 7.97 3.58
N ASN A 22 -17.79 6.99 2.78
CA ASN A 22 -18.64 5.88 2.32
C ASN A 22 -18.28 4.55 3.00
N GLY A 23 -17.60 4.61 4.14
CA GLY A 23 -17.18 3.42 4.89
C GLY A 23 -15.89 2.77 4.40
N MET A 24 -15.22 3.35 3.41
CA MET A 24 -13.94 2.82 2.93
C MET A 24 -12.79 3.24 3.85
N ILE A 25 -11.85 2.33 4.05
CA ILE A 25 -10.65 2.59 4.86
C ILE A 25 -9.73 3.54 4.10
N SER A 26 -9.35 4.66 4.74
CA SER A 26 -8.43 5.64 4.15
C SER A 26 -6.97 5.40 4.56
N ALA A 27 -6.74 4.82 5.72
CA ALA A 27 -5.39 4.51 6.19
C ALA A 27 -5.43 3.49 7.33
N VAL A 28 -4.31 2.79 7.52
CA VAL A 28 -4.08 1.93 8.69
C VAL A 28 -2.72 2.24 9.28
N LYS A 29 -2.60 2.11 10.59
CA LYS A 29 -1.32 2.19 11.32
C LYS A 29 -1.14 0.95 12.16
N TRP A 30 0.09 0.47 12.25
CA TRP A 30 0.43 -0.67 13.10
C TRP A 30 1.88 -0.57 13.55
N LYS A 31 2.27 -1.40 14.51
CA LYS A 31 3.66 -1.51 14.96
C LYS A 31 4.21 -2.88 14.62
N SER A 32 5.44 -2.92 14.12
CA SER A 32 6.15 -4.17 13.89
C SER A 32 7.65 -3.93 13.92
N LYS A 33 8.39 -5.00 14.23
CA LYS A 33 9.85 -4.99 14.17
C LYS A 33 10.32 -5.23 12.73
N ASP A 34 11.52 -4.74 12.43
CA ASP A 34 12.20 -5.14 11.21
C ASP A 34 12.55 -6.64 11.26
N PRO A 35 12.70 -7.30 10.10
CA PRO A 35 13.10 -8.71 10.07
C PRO A 35 14.41 -8.98 10.80
N GLN A 36 15.31 -8.01 10.86
CA GLN A 36 16.59 -8.11 11.58
C GLN A 36 16.46 -7.87 13.08
N GLY A 37 15.24 -7.57 13.56
CA GLY A 37 14.98 -7.29 14.96
C GLY A 37 14.98 -5.81 15.28
N GLY A 38 15.26 -5.47 16.55
CA GLY A 38 15.21 -4.10 17.04
C GLY A 38 13.88 -3.78 17.70
N SER A 39 13.67 -2.49 18.02
CA SER A 39 12.42 -2.02 18.63
C SER A 39 11.33 -1.96 17.58
N PRO A 40 10.07 -2.25 17.96
CA PRO A 40 8.94 -2.06 17.05
C PRO A 40 8.85 -0.59 16.62
N LYS A 41 8.56 -0.36 15.35
CA LYS A 41 8.28 0.98 14.85
C LYS A 41 6.87 1.04 14.28
N GLU A 42 6.28 2.24 14.33
CA GLU A 42 4.98 2.51 13.76
C GLU A 42 5.09 2.62 12.25
N ARG A 43 4.17 1.97 11.55
CA ARG A 43 4.11 1.96 10.09
C ARG A 43 2.72 2.33 9.64
N SER A 44 2.58 2.82 8.44
CA SER A 44 1.27 3.17 7.89
C SER A 44 1.16 2.84 6.42
N TYR A 45 -0.07 2.51 6.02
CA TYR A 45 -0.51 2.59 4.62
C TYR A 45 -1.65 3.59 4.53
N ARG A 46 -1.60 4.47 3.54
CA ARG A 46 -2.78 5.20 3.10
C ARG A 46 -3.27 4.58 1.81
N PHE A 47 -4.59 4.56 1.62
CA PHE A 47 -5.22 3.88 0.50
C PHE A 47 -5.85 4.87 -0.46
N GLU A 48 -5.67 4.61 -1.76
CA GLU A 48 -6.33 5.34 -2.82
C GLU A 48 -7.12 4.37 -3.68
N TYR A 49 -8.30 4.79 -4.10
CA TYR A 49 -9.24 3.95 -4.83
C TYR A 49 -9.58 4.55 -6.18
N ASP A 50 -9.97 3.69 -7.12
CA ASP A 50 -10.46 4.14 -8.42
C ASP A 50 -11.95 4.55 -8.33
N ASN A 51 -12.52 4.97 -9.47
CA ASN A 51 -13.90 5.44 -9.53
C ASN A 51 -14.93 4.35 -9.20
N LEU A 52 -14.55 3.08 -9.25
CA LEU A 52 -15.41 1.95 -8.89
C LEU A 52 -15.12 1.44 -7.48
N GLN A 53 -14.40 2.23 -6.67
CA GLN A 53 -14.07 1.93 -5.28
C GLN A 53 -13.18 0.69 -5.13
N ARG A 54 -12.32 0.42 -6.12
CA ARG A 54 -11.34 -0.65 -6.06
C ARG A 54 -9.99 -0.07 -5.69
N LEU A 55 -9.19 -0.83 -4.93
CA LEU A 55 -7.88 -0.36 -4.48
C LEU A 55 -6.97 -0.10 -5.67
N LYS A 56 -6.43 1.12 -5.73
CA LYS A 56 -5.52 1.56 -6.76
C LYS A 56 -4.09 1.67 -6.24
N ASN A 57 -3.92 2.22 -5.05
CA ASN A 57 -2.62 2.37 -4.41
C ASN A 57 -2.73 2.14 -2.91
N ALA A 58 -1.73 1.45 -2.35
CA ALA A 58 -1.47 1.39 -0.92
C ALA A 58 -0.07 1.98 -0.72
N LEU A 59 0.00 3.16 -0.13
CA LEU A 59 1.21 3.96 -0.05
C LEU A 59 1.78 3.96 1.36
N TYR A 60 3.02 3.57 1.48
CA TYR A 60 3.69 3.28 2.73
C TYR A 60 4.45 4.47 3.29
N GLN A 61 4.44 4.58 4.63
CA GLN A 61 5.37 5.40 5.41
C GLN A 61 5.67 4.70 6.72
N GLU A 62 6.75 5.09 7.38
CA GLU A 62 7.09 4.60 8.70
C GLU A 62 7.56 5.74 9.61
N ARG A 63 7.42 5.54 10.93
CA ARG A 63 7.87 6.50 11.92
C ARG A 63 9.37 6.38 12.10
N LEU A 64 10.11 7.46 11.85
CA LEU A 64 11.54 7.51 12.04
C LEU A 64 11.89 7.76 13.50
N SER A 65 13.15 7.52 13.87
CA SER A 65 13.64 7.66 15.24
C SER A 65 13.44 9.06 15.82
N GLY A 66 13.40 10.09 14.97
CA GLY A 66 13.12 11.46 15.38
C GLY A 66 11.64 11.77 15.55
N GLY A 67 10.75 10.82 15.33
CA GLY A 67 9.30 10.98 15.48
C GLY A 67 8.56 11.43 14.24
N SER A 68 9.24 11.80 13.16
CA SER A 68 8.59 12.14 11.90
C SER A 68 8.30 10.89 11.07
N TRP A 69 7.33 10.99 10.17
CA TRP A 69 7.04 9.95 9.17
C TRP A 69 8.01 10.08 8.01
N GLY A 70 8.53 8.96 7.53
CA GLY A 70 9.50 8.95 6.43
C GLY A 70 9.53 7.63 5.69
N ASN A 71 10.56 7.44 4.87
CA ASN A 71 10.72 6.30 3.98
C ASN A 71 9.48 6.07 3.11
N ALA A 72 8.86 7.16 2.65
CA ALA A 72 7.69 7.12 1.80
C ALA A 72 7.98 6.29 0.55
N GLY A 73 7.10 5.34 0.25
CA GLY A 73 7.23 4.49 -0.91
C GLY A 73 7.99 3.20 -0.67
N ALA A 74 8.60 2.99 0.51
CA ALA A 74 9.49 1.85 0.77
C ALA A 74 8.84 0.50 0.49
N TYR A 75 7.56 0.33 0.81
CA TYR A 75 6.82 -0.91 0.61
C TYR A 75 5.49 -0.67 -0.08
N ASP A 76 5.43 0.29 -0.99
CA ASP A 76 4.21 0.58 -1.73
C ASP A 76 3.73 -0.63 -2.52
N GLU A 77 2.40 -0.77 -2.58
CA GLU A 77 1.71 -1.55 -3.59
C GLU A 77 0.86 -0.57 -4.39
N LYS A 78 1.16 -0.40 -5.67
CA LYS A 78 0.62 0.72 -6.43
C LYS A 78 0.39 0.39 -7.89
N ASN A 79 -0.24 1.35 -8.58
CA ASN A 79 -0.54 1.24 -10.00
C ASN A 79 -1.34 -0.03 -10.30
N ILE A 80 -2.24 -0.38 -9.39
CA ILE A 80 -3.13 -1.52 -9.55
C ILE A 80 -4.21 -1.12 -10.54
N ARG A 81 -4.33 -1.86 -11.62
CA ARG A 81 -5.35 -1.65 -12.65
C ARG A 81 -6.16 -2.91 -12.85
N TYR A 82 -7.38 -2.72 -13.29
CA TYR A 82 -8.38 -3.79 -13.40
C TYR A 82 -9.00 -3.78 -14.80
N ASP A 83 -9.46 -4.95 -15.25
CA ASP A 83 -10.30 -5.04 -16.43
C ASP A 83 -11.78 -4.80 -16.07
N GLU A 84 -12.66 -4.89 -17.07
CA GLU A 84 -14.10 -4.67 -16.88
C GLU A 84 -14.74 -5.67 -15.92
N ASN A 85 -14.15 -6.84 -15.76
CA ASN A 85 -14.65 -7.91 -14.89
C ASN A 85 -14.07 -7.85 -13.48
N GLY A 86 -13.22 -6.85 -13.18
CA GLY A 86 -12.58 -6.71 -11.87
C GLY A 86 -11.31 -7.54 -11.70
N ASN A 87 -10.78 -8.15 -12.75
CA ASN A 87 -9.50 -8.87 -12.69
C ASN A 87 -8.35 -7.89 -12.70
N ILE A 88 -7.31 -8.14 -11.91
CA ILE A 88 -6.12 -7.29 -11.88
C ILE A 88 -5.34 -7.42 -13.18
N LEU A 89 -5.06 -6.28 -13.82
CA LEU A 89 -4.22 -6.23 -15.03
C LEU A 89 -2.77 -5.92 -14.71
N SER A 90 -2.52 -5.12 -13.69
CA SER A 90 -1.16 -4.74 -13.31
C SER A 90 -1.06 -4.45 -11.84
N LEU A 91 0.14 -4.63 -11.28
CA LEU A 91 0.47 -4.34 -9.89
C LEU A 91 1.97 -4.08 -9.81
N GLN A 92 2.34 -3.03 -9.11
CA GLN A 92 3.73 -2.71 -8.85
C GLN A 92 3.98 -2.72 -7.35
N ARG A 93 5.07 -3.36 -6.92
CA ARG A 93 5.47 -3.39 -5.50
C ARG A 93 6.88 -2.89 -5.33
N ASN A 94 7.09 -2.11 -4.28
CA ASN A 94 8.40 -1.66 -3.87
C ASN A 94 8.91 -2.47 -2.68
N ALA A 95 10.22 -2.48 -2.50
CA ALA A 95 10.88 -2.99 -1.32
C ALA A 95 12.01 -2.05 -0.92
N TYR A 96 12.36 -2.07 0.36
CA TYR A 96 13.45 -1.28 0.92
C TYR A 96 14.64 -2.23 1.13
N ILE A 97 15.62 -2.14 0.23
CA ILE A 97 16.75 -3.06 0.20
C ILE A 97 18.04 -2.26 0.34
N SER A 98 18.83 -2.57 1.37
CA SER A 98 20.13 -1.93 1.60
C SER A 98 20.07 -0.41 1.58
N GLY A 99 19.05 0.17 2.23
CA GLY A 99 18.86 1.61 2.32
C GLY A 99 18.27 2.26 1.07
N THR A 100 17.85 1.47 0.08
CA THR A 100 17.31 1.97 -1.19
C THR A 100 15.91 1.44 -1.43
N ILE A 101 15.01 2.34 -1.81
CA ILE A 101 13.66 1.97 -2.24
C ILE A 101 13.74 1.51 -3.69
N THR A 102 13.34 0.26 -3.94
CA THR A 102 13.49 -0.38 -5.24
C THR A 102 12.16 -0.99 -5.67
N THR A 103 11.82 -0.87 -6.95
CA THR A 103 10.69 -1.61 -7.51
C THR A 103 11.09 -3.09 -7.58
N MET A 104 10.42 -3.92 -6.78
CA MET A 104 10.72 -5.34 -6.67
C MET A 104 9.93 -6.15 -7.69
N ASP A 105 8.66 -5.82 -7.85
CA ASP A 105 7.76 -6.48 -8.80
C ASP A 105 7.05 -5.44 -9.64
N ASN A 106 6.95 -5.70 -10.93
CA ASN A 106 6.18 -4.89 -11.87
C ASN A 106 5.37 -5.87 -12.73
N LEU A 107 4.25 -6.32 -12.17
CA LEU A 107 3.51 -7.47 -12.67
C LEU A 107 2.47 -7.07 -13.69
N SER A 108 2.37 -7.86 -14.76
CA SER A 108 1.32 -7.75 -15.77
C SER A 108 0.61 -9.08 -15.88
N TYR A 109 -0.71 -9.03 -15.89
CA TYR A 109 -1.59 -10.20 -15.89
C TYR A 109 -2.39 -10.23 -17.19
N SER A 110 -2.53 -11.39 -17.79
CA SER A 110 -3.38 -11.60 -18.97
C SER A 110 -4.41 -12.68 -18.66
N TYR A 111 -5.59 -12.52 -19.22
CA TYR A 111 -6.74 -13.40 -18.94
C TYR A 111 -7.40 -13.91 -20.20
N GLU A 112 -8.01 -15.09 -20.08
CA GLU A 112 -9.00 -15.61 -21.02
C GLU A 112 -10.34 -15.66 -20.25
N GLY A 113 -11.22 -14.67 -20.50
CA GLY A 113 -12.37 -14.46 -19.64
C GLY A 113 -11.92 -14.05 -18.25
N ASN A 114 -12.32 -14.79 -17.21
CA ASN A 114 -11.89 -14.55 -15.83
C ASN A 114 -10.78 -15.52 -15.38
N ARG A 115 -10.20 -16.28 -16.31
CA ARG A 115 -9.12 -17.22 -16.00
C ARG A 115 -7.78 -16.57 -16.32
N LEU A 116 -6.87 -16.58 -15.35
CA LEU A 116 -5.51 -16.10 -15.55
C LEU A 116 -4.81 -16.98 -16.59
N SER A 117 -4.36 -16.39 -17.69
CA SER A 117 -3.65 -17.11 -18.75
C SER A 117 -2.14 -16.91 -18.69
N SER A 118 -1.68 -15.74 -18.24
CA SER A 118 -0.24 -15.51 -18.06
C SER A 118 0.01 -14.39 -17.04
N LEU A 119 1.23 -14.42 -16.49
CA LEU A 119 1.74 -13.41 -15.57
C LEU A 119 3.18 -13.12 -15.98
N SER A 120 3.50 -11.85 -16.14
CA SER A 120 4.88 -11.43 -16.43
C SER A 120 5.32 -10.34 -15.45
N ASP A 121 6.62 -10.27 -15.24
CA ASP A 121 7.24 -9.28 -14.34
C ASP A 121 8.24 -8.41 -15.13
#